data_a8bd0ad750dafd45d315df71b990a5f3
#
_entry.id   a8bd0ad750dafd45d315df71b990a5f3
#
_cell.length_a   1.000
_cell.length_b   1.000
_cell.length_c   1.000
_cell.angle_alpha   90.00
_cell.angle_beta   90.00
_cell.angle_gamma   90.00
#
_symmetry.space_group_name_H-M   'P 1'
#
loop_
_entity.id
_entity.type
_entity.pdbx_description
1 polymer ?
#
loop_
_entity_poly.entity_id
_entity_poly.type
_entity_poly.pdbx_seq_one_letter_code
_entity_poly.pdbx_strand_id
1 'polypeptide(L)'
;MFLVVGLITISMGAVVILFLPDNPMSARKLSHAEKVAAVERLRENQTGVENKHFKPYQVVQCLTDPQTWLLSIITIAASIPNGAVGSFQSILIKGFGFTSYETALLQIPGGVIAVVSVLLATWSAAKFNARALNIIFWSLLGGILGGSLLAFTAEDNRAAKMAGNYLTHVVG
;
A
#
# COMPACT_ATOMS: atom_id res chain seq x y z
N MET A 1 16.83 4.45 18.70
CA MET A 1 16.12 3.84 17.58
C MET A 1 15.76 4.85 16.49
N PHE A 2 15.10 5.97 16.78
CA PHE A 2 14.71 7.00 15.79
C PHE A 2 15.90 7.61 15.03
N LEU A 3 17.03 7.87 15.70
CA LEU A 3 18.23 8.41 15.05
C LEU A 3 18.80 7.45 13.99
N VAL A 4 18.81 6.14 14.27
CA VAL A 4 19.33 5.14 13.33
C VAL A 4 18.44 5.06 12.09
N VAL A 5 17.13 4.97 12.29
CA VAL A 5 16.16 4.95 11.18
C VAL A 5 16.21 6.25 10.38
N GLY A 6 16.31 7.40 11.06
CA GLY A 6 16.44 8.70 10.42
C GLY A 6 17.70 8.82 9.56
N LEU A 7 18.85 8.35 10.06
CA LEU A 7 20.11 8.35 9.29
C LEU A 7 20.03 7.42 8.07
N ILE A 8 19.42 6.25 8.20
CA ILE A 8 19.21 5.33 7.07
C ILE A 8 18.31 6.01 6.01
N THR A 9 17.23 6.66 6.42
CA THR A 9 16.33 7.36 5.49
C THR A 9 17.04 8.50 4.77
N ILE A 10 17.82 9.32 5.48
CA ILE A 10 18.58 10.42 4.87
C ILE A 10 19.62 9.88 3.90
N SER A 11 20.37 8.82 4.25
CA SER A 11 21.35 8.22 3.36
C SER A 11 20.70 7.63 2.10
N MET A 12 19.56 6.95 2.23
CA MET A 12 18.79 6.47 1.07
C MET A 12 18.28 7.63 0.21
N GLY A 13 17.79 8.72 0.81
CA GLY A 13 17.41 9.94 0.09
C GLY A 13 18.57 10.53 -0.71
N ALA A 14 19.75 10.61 -0.12
CA ALA A 14 20.96 11.08 -0.81
C ALA A 14 21.33 10.15 -2.00
N VAL A 15 21.25 8.84 -1.83
CA VAL A 15 21.49 7.87 -2.92
C VAL A 15 20.49 8.08 -4.05
N VAL A 16 19.20 8.25 -3.75
CA VAL A 16 18.17 8.50 -4.77
C VAL A 16 18.47 9.79 -5.54
N ILE A 17 18.77 10.90 -4.87
CA ILE A 17 19.07 12.18 -5.52
C ILE A 17 20.31 12.08 -6.42
N LEU A 18 21.33 11.33 -6.02
CA LEU A 18 22.58 11.22 -6.77
C LEU A 18 22.49 10.26 -7.96
N PHE A 19 21.70 9.19 -7.86
CA PHE A 19 21.70 8.10 -8.83
C PHE A 19 20.43 7.99 -9.66
N LEU A 20 19.30 8.49 -9.18
CA LEU A 20 18.02 8.38 -9.89
C LEU A 20 17.77 9.65 -10.71
N PRO A 21 17.71 9.57 -12.05
CA PRO A 21 17.36 10.71 -12.88
C PRO A 21 15.86 11.02 -12.81
N ASP A 22 15.49 12.29 -12.90
CA ASP A 22 14.09 12.75 -12.80
C ASP A 22 13.19 12.21 -13.92
N ASN A 23 13.78 11.98 -15.11
CA ASN A 23 13.05 11.40 -16.22
C ASN A 23 14.01 10.60 -17.16
N PRO A 24 13.49 9.71 -18.01
CA PRO A 24 14.30 8.91 -18.92
C PRO A 24 15.18 9.76 -19.86
N MET A 25 14.71 10.94 -20.25
CA MET A 25 15.44 11.83 -21.16
C MET A 25 16.65 12.49 -20.50
N SER A 26 16.60 12.75 -19.18
CA SER A 26 17.70 13.33 -18.40
C SER A 26 18.71 12.29 -17.91
N ALA A 27 18.42 11.00 -18.06
CA ALA A 27 19.28 9.92 -17.59
C ALA A 27 20.65 9.95 -18.28
N ARG A 28 21.72 10.17 -17.50
CA ARG A 28 23.09 10.27 -18.02
C ARG A 28 23.68 8.94 -18.49
N LYS A 29 23.15 7.81 -17.98
CA LYS A 29 23.65 6.45 -18.27
C LYS A 29 23.01 5.82 -19.50
N LEU A 30 21.97 6.40 -20.07
CA LEU A 30 21.26 5.88 -21.23
C LEU A 30 21.77 6.55 -22.51
N SER A 31 22.01 5.75 -23.54
CA SER A 31 22.28 6.23 -24.91
C SER A 31 21.02 6.88 -25.48
N HIS A 32 21.18 7.67 -26.55
CA HIS A 32 20.04 8.33 -27.19
C HIS A 32 19.00 7.34 -27.72
N ALA A 33 19.42 6.20 -28.25
CA ALA A 33 18.54 5.16 -28.74
C ALA A 33 17.73 4.49 -27.58
N GLU A 34 18.37 4.26 -26.45
CA GLU A 34 17.70 3.70 -25.24
C GLU A 34 16.71 4.69 -24.63
N LYS A 35 17.01 5.99 -24.66
CA LYS A 35 16.06 7.03 -24.21
C LYS A 35 14.81 7.06 -25.08
N VAL A 36 14.97 6.99 -26.40
CA VAL A 36 13.84 6.94 -27.33
C VAL A 36 13.02 5.67 -27.12
N ALA A 37 13.66 4.52 -26.96
CA ALA A 37 12.98 3.26 -26.69
C ALA A 37 12.23 3.28 -25.34
N ALA A 38 12.79 3.91 -24.30
CA ALA A 38 12.13 4.06 -23.00
C ALA A 38 10.88 4.96 -23.12
N VAL A 39 10.94 6.05 -23.85
CA VAL A 39 9.79 6.94 -24.09
C VAL A 39 8.72 6.25 -24.93
N GLU A 40 9.09 5.46 -25.94
CA GLU A 40 8.14 4.71 -26.77
C GLU A 40 7.38 3.65 -25.96
N ARG A 41 8.05 2.97 -25.03
CA ARG A 41 7.37 2.07 -24.06
C ARG A 41 6.36 2.80 -23.18
N LEU A 42 6.66 4.00 -22.73
CA LEU A 42 5.72 4.81 -21.94
C LEU A 42 4.52 5.25 -22.78
N ARG A 43 4.74 5.54 -24.07
CA ARG A 43 3.70 5.89 -25.02
C ARG A 43 2.70 4.75 -25.24
N GLU A 44 3.18 3.52 -25.36
CA GLU A 44 2.35 2.33 -25.50
C GLU A 44 1.39 2.15 -24.30
N ASN A 45 1.84 2.50 -23.10
CA ASN A 45 1.03 2.51 -21.88
C ASN A 45 0.14 3.76 -21.72
N GLN A 46 0.14 4.68 -22.69
CA GLN A 46 -0.56 5.98 -22.65
C GLN A 46 -0.24 6.84 -21.41
N THR A 47 0.88 6.59 -20.76
CA THR A 47 1.41 7.44 -19.70
C THR A 47 2.08 8.65 -20.34
N GLY A 48 1.55 9.85 -20.07
CA GLY A 48 1.98 11.08 -20.71
C GLY A 48 3.43 11.45 -20.39
N VAL A 49 4.07 12.16 -21.32
CA VAL A 49 5.30 12.90 -21.07
C VAL A 49 4.96 14.12 -20.22
N GLU A 50 5.84 14.50 -19.30
CA GLU A 50 5.67 15.65 -18.40
C GLU A 50 5.22 16.90 -19.17
N ASN A 51 4.06 17.45 -18.82
CA ASN A 51 3.55 18.70 -19.34
C ASN A 51 3.51 19.74 -18.23
N LYS A 52 4.35 20.76 -18.34
CA LYS A 52 4.48 21.84 -17.34
C LYS A 52 3.37 22.89 -17.42
N HIS A 53 2.51 22.83 -18.43
CA HIS A 53 1.41 23.78 -18.56
C HIS A 53 0.21 23.33 -17.71
N PHE A 54 -0.16 24.16 -16.72
CA PHE A 54 -1.36 23.94 -15.92
C PHE A 54 -2.59 24.19 -16.80
N LYS A 55 -3.47 23.19 -16.84
CA LYS A 55 -4.70 23.23 -17.64
C LYS A 55 -5.93 23.25 -16.73
N PRO A 56 -6.51 24.41 -16.43
CA PRO A 56 -7.60 24.51 -15.45
C PRO A 56 -8.86 23.73 -15.86
N TYR A 57 -9.10 23.55 -17.16
CA TYR A 57 -10.25 22.74 -17.63
C TYR A 57 -10.13 21.26 -17.21
N GLN A 58 -8.92 20.72 -17.09
CA GLN A 58 -8.73 19.33 -16.62
C GLN A 58 -9.08 19.17 -15.14
N VAL A 59 -8.91 20.21 -14.34
CA VAL A 59 -9.34 20.22 -12.93
C VAL A 59 -10.87 20.12 -12.85
N VAL A 60 -11.58 20.93 -13.64
CA VAL A 60 -13.04 20.88 -13.69
C VAL A 60 -13.51 19.52 -14.20
N GLN A 61 -12.89 18.98 -15.23
CA GLN A 61 -13.20 17.65 -15.75
C GLN A 61 -13.01 16.56 -14.69
N CYS A 62 -11.90 16.59 -13.94
CA CYS A 62 -11.64 15.67 -12.85
C CYS A 62 -12.70 15.75 -11.74
N LEU A 63 -13.11 16.96 -11.37
CA LEU A 63 -14.14 17.17 -10.33
C LEU A 63 -15.55 16.79 -10.78
N THR A 64 -15.82 16.79 -12.07
CA THR A 64 -17.13 16.40 -12.64
C THR A 64 -17.19 14.92 -13.02
N ASP A 65 -16.04 14.23 -13.05
CA ASP A 65 -15.99 12.81 -13.40
C ASP A 65 -16.40 11.92 -12.21
N PRO A 66 -17.52 11.16 -12.33
CA PRO A 66 -17.95 10.26 -11.27
C PRO A 66 -16.94 9.17 -10.95
N GLN A 67 -16.10 8.75 -11.89
CA GLN A 67 -15.06 7.77 -11.67
C GLN A 67 -14.02 8.26 -10.66
N THR A 68 -13.64 9.53 -10.73
CA THR A 68 -12.71 10.17 -9.79
C THR A 68 -13.28 10.16 -8.37
N TRP A 69 -14.55 10.44 -8.19
CA TRP A 69 -15.21 10.40 -6.88
C TRP A 69 -15.31 8.98 -6.32
N LEU A 70 -15.68 8.02 -7.15
CA LEU A 70 -15.74 6.60 -6.73
C LEU A 70 -14.36 6.09 -6.28
N LEU A 71 -13.31 6.39 -7.03
CA LEU A 71 -11.94 6.03 -6.65
C LEU A 71 -11.50 6.70 -5.34
N SER A 72 -11.85 7.97 -5.16
CA SER A 72 -11.58 8.71 -3.92
C SER A 72 -12.29 8.09 -2.72
N ILE A 73 -13.57 7.74 -2.86
CA ILE A 73 -14.35 7.07 -1.81
C ILE A 73 -13.75 5.71 -1.46
N ILE A 74 -13.37 4.90 -2.46
CA ILE A 74 -12.73 3.60 -2.24
C ILE A 74 -11.40 3.78 -1.48
N THR A 75 -10.59 4.76 -1.87
CA THR A 75 -9.31 5.04 -1.21
C THR A 75 -9.51 5.48 0.24
N ILE A 76 -10.48 6.37 0.50
CA ILE A 76 -10.82 6.79 1.86
C ILE A 76 -11.30 5.59 2.69
N ALA A 77 -12.24 4.81 2.15
CA ALA A 77 -12.79 3.64 2.83
C ALA A 77 -11.72 2.58 3.16
N ALA A 78 -10.73 2.38 2.29
CA ALA A 78 -9.60 1.49 2.54
C ALA A 78 -8.59 2.07 3.55
N SER A 79 -8.41 3.38 3.57
CA SER A 79 -7.45 4.05 4.46
C SER A 79 -7.91 4.10 5.92
N ILE A 80 -9.22 4.15 6.17
CA ILE A 80 -9.77 4.20 7.55
C ILE A 80 -9.38 2.95 8.36
N PRO A 81 -9.65 1.71 7.92
CA PRO A 81 -9.24 0.51 8.64
C PRO A 81 -7.71 0.42 8.80
N ASN A 82 -6.95 0.75 7.76
CA ASN A 82 -5.49 0.74 7.79
C ASN A 82 -4.94 1.70 8.86
N GLY A 83 -5.44 2.94 8.91
CA GLY A 83 -5.07 3.91 9.94
C GLY A 83 -5.46 3.46 11.35
N ALA A 84 -6.65 2.86 11.51
CA ALA A 84 -7.12 2.34 12.79
C ALA A 84 -6.25 1.17 13.27
N VAL A 85 -6.00 0.17 12.42
CA VAL A 85 -5.13 -0.96 12.77
C VAL A 85 -3.72 -0.48 13.09
N GLY A 86 -3.12 0.35 12.25
CA GLY A 86 -1.77 0.86 12.47
C GLY A 86 -1.61 1.64 13.78
N SER A 87 -2.59 2.46 14.15
CA SER A 87 -2.55 3.28 15.36
C SER A 87 -2.88 2.51 16.63
N PHE A 88 -3.84 1.59 16.58
CA PHE A 88 -4.38 0.90 17.76
C PHE A 88 -3.91 -0.54 17.93
N GLN A 89 -3.16 -1.10 16.98
CA GLN A 89 -2.71 -2.49 17.00
C GLN A 89 -2.02 -2.89 18.31
N SER A 90 -1.10 -2.07 18.80
CA SER A 90 -0.42 -2.35 20.07
C SER A 90 -1.37 -2.40 21.26
N ILE A 91 -2.40 -1.55 21.25
CA ILE A 91 -3.43 -1.49 22.29
C ILE A 91 -4.33 -2.72 22.19
N LEU A 92 -4.72 -3.12 20.99
CA LEU A 92 -5.54 -4.32 20.75
C LEU A 92 -4.82 -5.58 21.23
N ILE A 93 -3.55 -5.78 20.87
CA ILE A 93 -2.78 -6.96 21.29
C ILE A 93 -2.62 -6.99 22.83
N LYS A 94 -2.33 -5.84 23.44
CA LYS A 94 -2.31 -5.74 24.91
C LYS A 94 -3.67 -6.06 25.55
N GLY A 95 -4.75 -5.60 24.92
CA GLY A 95 -6.12 -5.91 25.35
C GLY A 95 -6.45 -7.42 25.33
N PHE A 96 -5.75 -8.20 24.51
CA PHE A 96 -5.87 -9.67 24.52
C PHE A 96 -5.10 -10.33 25.70
N GLY A 97 -4.47 -9.53 26.57
CA GLY A 97 -3.77 -9.99 27.74
C GLY A 97 -2.29 -10.35 27.53
N PHE A 98 -1.67 -9.83 26.46
CA PHE A 98 -0.24 -9.97 26.22
C PHE A 98 0.57 -8.84 26.89
N THR A 99 1.77 -9.16 27.33
CA THR A 99 2.72 -8.18 27.87
C THR A 99 3.24 -7.23 26.77
N SER A 100 3.84 -6.11 27.17
CA SER A 100 4.40 -5.16 26.20
C SER A 100 5.51 -5.75 25.32
N TYR A 101 6.29 -6.67 25.87
CA TYR A 101 7.35 -7.38 25.14
C TYR A 101 6.75 -8.37 24.13
N GLU A 102 5.80 -9.18 24.54
CA GLU A 102 5.10 -10.11 23.65
C GLU A 102 4.35 -9.35 22.53
N THR A 103 3.73 -8.22 22.87
CA THR A 103 3.07 -7.35 21.88
C THR A 103 4.03 -6.91 20.79
N ALA A 104 5.26 -6.51 21.15
CA ALA A 104 6.25 -6.11 20.16
C ALA A 104 6.69 -7.28 19.27
N LEU A 105 6.87 -8.48 19.84
CA LEU A 105 7.21 -9.68 19.07
C LEU A 105 6.06 -10.13 18.15
N LEU A 106 4.82 -10.06 18.62
CA LEU A 106 3.63 -10.47 17.86
C LEU A 106 3.29 -9.52 16.71
N GLN A 107 3.87 -8.33 16.65
CA GLN A 107 3.73 -7.44 15.49
C GLN A 107 4.62 -7.87 14.29
N ILE A 108 5.74 -8.55 14.55
CA ILE A 108 6.65 -8.99 13.49
C ILE A 108 5.97 -9.90 12.45
N PRO A 109 5.23 -10.95 12.84
CA PRO A 109 4.49 -11.78 11.90
C PRO A 109 3.46 -10.99 11.08
N GLY A 110 2.82 -9.97 11.68
CA GLY A 110 1.90 -9.08 10.97
C GLY A 110 2.54 -8.37 9.79
N GLY A 111 3.75 -7.82 9.98
CA GLY A 111 4.53 -7.23 8.90
C GLY A 111 4.91 -8.22 7.79
N VAL A 112 5.27 -9.45 8.14
CA VAL A 112 5.56 -10.51 7.15
C VAL A 112 4.30 -10.84 6.33
N ILE A 113 3.15 -10.98 6.99
CA ILE A 113 1.87 -11.24 6.33
C ILE A 113 1.51 -10.10 5.37
N ALA A 114 1.68 -8.84 5.78
CA ALA A 114 1.44 -7.69 4.91
C ALA A 114 2.29 -7.75 3.63
N VAL A 115 3.60 -8.01 3.74
CA VAL A 115 4.49 -8.13 2.57
C VAL A 115 4.06 -9.27 1.65
N VAL A 116 3.80 -10.46 2.22
CA VAL A 116 3.36 -11.63 1.44
C VAL A 116 2.03 -11.36 0.75
N SER A 117 1.08 -10.72 1.43
CA SER A 117 -0.23 -10.37 0.89
C SER A 117 -0.13 -9.40 -0.28
N VAL A 118 0.70 -8.36 -0.18
CA VAL A 118 0.95 -7.41 -1.28
C VAL A 118 1.54 -8.11 -2.50
N LEU A 119 2.52 -9.01 -2.30
CA LEU A 119 3.11 -9.78 -3.39
C LEU A 119 2.09 -10.70 -4.06
N LEU A 120 1.29 -11.41 -3.28
CA LEU A 120 0.23 -12.29 -3.80
C LEU A 120 -0.87 -11.51 -4.50
N ALA A 121 -1.30 -10.38 -3.94
CA ALA A 121 -2.30 -9.51 -4.54
C ALA A 121 -1.82 -8.96 -5.89
N THR A 122 -0.58 -8.48 -5.96
CA THR A 122 0.02 -7.97 -7.18
C THR A 122 0.17 -9.08 -8.24
N TRP A 123 0.68 -10.26 -7.83
CA TRP A 123 0.81 -11.40 -8.71
C TRP A 123 -0.54 -11.89 -9.25
N SER A 124 -1.55 -11.99 -8.39
CA SER A 124 -2.91 -12.40 -8.80
C SER A 124 -3.56 -11.38 -9.73
N ALA A 125 -3.40 -10.08 -9.46
CA ALA A 125 -3.88 -9.01 -10.34
C ALA A 125 -3.24 -9.07 -11.74
N ALA A 126 -1.94 -9.34 -11.81
CA ALA A 126 -1.22 -9.48 -13.07
C ALA A 126 -1.63 -10.75 -13.84
N LYS A 127 -1.80 -11.88 -13.14
CA LYS A 127 -2.12 -13.17 -13.76
C LYS A 127 -3.55 -13.22 -14.30
N PHE A 128 -4.52 -12.73 -13.53
CA PHE A 128 -5.95 -12.85 -13.90
C PHE A 128 -6.46 -11.64 -14.66
N ASN A 129 -5.68 -10.57 -14.79
CA ASN A 129 -6.04 -9.30 -15.44
C ASN A 129 -7.40 -8.71 -14.98
N ALA A 130 -7.83 -9.05 -13.78
CA ALA A 130 -9.13 -8.70 -13.19
C ALA A 130 -8.93 -7.86 -11.93
N ARG A 131 -8.47 -6.61 -12.10
CA ARG A 131 -8.08 -5.70 -11.01
C ARG A 131 -9.21 -5.48 -10.00
N ALA A 132 -10.43 -5.23 -10.47
CA ALA A 132 -11.58 -4.98 -9.60
C ALA A 132 -11.94 -6.21 -8.74
N LEU A 133 -11.99 -7.40 -9.34
CA LEU A 133 -12.28 -8.64 -8.61
C LEU A 133 -11.17 -8.95 -7.60
N ASN A 134 -9.93 -8.65 -7.93
CA ASN A 134 -8.80 -8.83 -7.03
C ASN A 134 -8.92 -7.93 -5.79
N ILE A 135 -9.24 -6.67 -5.97
CA ILE A 135 -9.47 -5.73 -4.86
C ILE A 135 -10.62 -6.22 -3.96
N ILE A 136 -11.75 -6.63 -4.57
CA ILE A 136 -12.90 -7.15 -3.83
C ILE A 136 -12.50 -8.39 -3.01
N PHE A 137 -11.81 -9.36 -3.62
CA PHE A 137 -11.38 -10.59 -2.96
C PHE A 137 -10.51 -10.32 -1.74
N TRP A 138 -9.46 -9.51 -1.89
CA TRP A 138 -8.53 -9.21 -0.79
C TRP A 138 -9.20 -8.37 0.30
N SER A 139 -10.08 -7.44 -0.07
CA SER A 139 -10.85 -6.64 0.90
C SER A 139 -11.85 -7.49 1.70
N LEU A 140 -12.51 -8.46 1.07
CA LEU A 140 -13.39 -9.40 1.76
C LEU A 140 -12.59 -10.30 2.73
N LEU A 141 -11.46 -10.81 2.26
CA LEU A 141 -10.62 -11.70 3.05
C LEU A 141 -10.07 -11.01 4.31
N GLY A 142 -9.44 -9.85 4.15
CA GLY A 142 -8.82 -9.15 5.28
C GLY A 142 -9.82 -8.32 6.08
N GLY A 143 -10.67 -7.54 5.42
CA GLY A 143 -11.61 -6.64 6.06
C GLY A 143 -12.77 -7.37 6.75
N ILE A 144 -13.51 -8.18 6.01
CA ILE A 144 -14.70 -8.86 6.57
C ILE A 144 -14.30 -10.03 7.46
N LEU A 145 -13.47 -10.97 6.98
CA LEU A 145 -13.08 -12.11 7.79
C LEU A 145 -12.20 -11.71 8.97
N GLY A 146 -11.19 -10.86 8.75
CA GLY A 146 -10.32 -10.38 9.83
C GLY A 146 -11.11 -9.57 10.86
N GLY A 147 -11.93 -8.61 10.41
CA GLY A 147 -12.76 -7.79 11.29
C GLY A 147 -13.83 -8.60 12.05
N SER A 148 -14.48 -9.58 11.40
CA SER A 148 -15.46 -10.43 12.07
C SER A 148 -14.84 -11.33 13.13
N LEU A 149 -13.65 -11.88 12.88
CA LEU A 149 -12.91 -12.63 13.90
C LEU A 149 -12.55 -11.77 15.11
N LEU A 150 -12.17 -10.51 14.89
CA LEU A 150 -11.87 -9.58 15.99
C LEU A 150 -13.13 -9.22 16.79
N ALA A 151 -14.27 -9.02 16.11
CA ALA A 151 -15.51 -8.54 16.74
C ALA A 151 -16.31 -9.64 17.45
N PHE A 152 -16.37 -10.84 16.88
CA PHE A 152 -17.29 -11.90 17.34
C PHE A 152 -16.59 -13.06 18.06
N THR A 153 -15.26 -13.09 18.12
CA THR A 153 -14.56 -14.15 18.87
C THR A 153 -14.65 -13.92 20.37
N ALA A 154 -14.94 -14.99 21.12
CA ALA A 154 -15.00 -14.99 22.58
C ALA A 154 -13.70 -14.44 23.20
N GLU A 155 -13.82 -13.77 24.36
CA GLU A 155 -12.70 -13.09 25.00
C GLU A 155 -11.55 -14.04 25.38
N ASP A 156 -11.86 -15.27 25.70
CA ASP A 156 -10.88 -16.29 26.09
C ASP A 156 -10.05 -16.85 24.92
N ASN A 157 -10.52 -16.70 23.68
CA ASN A 157 -9.83 -17.27 22.52
C ASN A 157 -8.82 -16.29 21.91
N ARG A 158 -7.68 -16.12 22.59
CA ARG A 158 -6.57 -15.25 22.15
C ARG A 158 -6.03 -15.61 20.77
N ALA A 159 -6.00 -16.91 20.44
CA ALA A 159 -5.47 -17.37 19.16
C ALA A 159 -6.34 -16.91 17.98
N ALA A 160 -7.66 -17.01 18.09
CA ALA A 160 -8.58 -16.57 17.05
C ALA A 160 -8.58 -15.03 16.90
N LYS A 161 -8.47 -14.28 18.00
CA LYS A 161 -8.29 -12.81 17.95
C LYS A 161 -7.01 -12.41 17.27
N MET A 162 -5.90 -13.10 17.55
CA MET A 162 -4.62 -12.86 16.85
C MET A 162 -4.70 -13.22 15.36
N ALA A 163 -5.36 -14.31 15.01
CA ALA A 163 -5.61 -14.66 13.62
C ALA A 163 -6.43 -13.57 12.89
N GLY A 164 -7.48 -13.06 13.53
CA GLY A 164 -8.25 -11.92 13.03
C GLY A 164 -7.39 -10.69 12.82
N ASN A 165 -6.56 -10.34 13.81
CA ASN A 165 -5.63 -9.21 13.71
C ASN A 165 -4.63 -9.39 12.55
N TYR A 166 -4.10 -10.60 12.33
CA TYR A 166 -3.21 -10.86 11.21
C TYR A 166 -3.91 -10.80 9.84
N LEU A 167 -5.17 -11.23 9.77
CA LEU A 167 -5.95 -11.10 8.53
C LEU A 167 -6.24 -9.64 8.17
N THR A 168 -6.37 -8.73 9.12
CA THR A 168 -6.54 -7.30 8.80
C THR A 168 -5.33 -6.70 8.08
N HIS A 169 -4.13 -7.23 8.28
CA HIS A 169 -2.92 -6.82 7.54
C HIS A 169 -2.92 -7.23 6.07
N VAL A 170 -3.87 -8.06 5.64
CA VAL A 170 -4.01 -8.48 4.24
C VAL A 170 -4.56 -7.37 3.36
N VAL A 171 -5.26 -6.39 3.94
CA VAL A 171 -5.90 -5.26 3.22
C VAL A 171 -5.04 -4.01 3.20
N GLY A 172 -4.09 -3.88 4.14
CA GLY A 172 -3.28 -2.68 4.38
C GLY A 172 -2.06 -2.51 3.50
#